data_02542256177cfbe217cecaf4a1680801
#
_entry.id   02542256177cfbe217cecaf4a1680801
#
_cell.length_a   1.000
_cell.length_b   1.000
_cell.length_c   1.000
_cell.angle_alpha   90.00
_cell.angle_beta   90.00
_cell.angle_gamma   90.00
#
_symmetry.space_group_name_H-M   'P 1'
#
loop_
_entity.id
_entity.type
_entity.pdbx_description
1 polymer ?
#
loop_
_entity_poly.entity_id
_entity_poly.type
_entity_poly.pdbx_seq_one_letter_code
_entity_poly.pdbx_strand_id
1 'polypeptide(L)'
;TRGRARAARVAGGPDAGYEAVDYRLTATLYAAAVGVTPPPRFIYLSSLGAREDTRNAYLRVRGRVEHILREGGLPFTIVRPSFITGSDRAEARPGERIAATLLDGVLALAGAVGLSRLRDRHRSITGAELAAGLVRVARDPTLAGCVVSAEQLR
;
A
#
# COMPACT_ATOMS: atom_id res chain seq x y z
N THR A 1 24.88 -30.08 -2.40
CA THR A 1 25.42 -28.75 -2.75
C THR A 1 24.29 -27.72 -2.61
N ARG A 2 24.24 -27.07 -1.42
CA ARG A 2 23.23 -26.03 -1.15
C ARG A 2 23.70 -24.74 -1.78
N GLY A 3 23.16 -24.36 -2.94
CA GLY A 3 23.34 -23.05 -3.57
C GLY A 3 22.58 -21.99 -2.75
N ARG A 4 23.32 -21.19 -1.97
CA ARG A 4 22.79 -19.95 -1.39
C ARG A 4 22.56 -18.97 -2.54
N ALA A 5 21.30 -18.71 -2.89
CA ALA A 5 20.94 -17.56 -3.69
C ALA A 5 21.30 -16.30 -2.87
N ARG A 6 22.43 -15.70 -3.18
CA ARG A 6 22.89 -14.43 -2.63
C ARG A 6 22.01 -13.37 -3.30
N ALA A 7 21.02 -12.84 -2.57
CA ALA A 7 20.26 -11.69 -3.02
C ALA A 7 21.27 -10.60 -3.43
N ALA A 8 21.28 -10.23 -4.71
CA ALA A 8 22.12 -9.17 -5.22
C ALA A 8 21.75 -7.90 -4.47
N ARG A 9 22.66 -7.37 -3.64
CA ARG A 9 22.54 -6.03 -3.08
C ARG A 9 22.54 -5.07 -4.27
N VAL A 10 21.41 -4.47 -4.54
CA VAL A 10 21.32 -3.36 -5.49
C VAL A 10 22.24 -2.26 -4.95
N ALA A 11 23.29 -1.94 -5.71
CA ALA A 11 24.21 -0.87 -5.40
C ALA A 11 23.45 0.46 -5.57
N GLY A 12 22.95 1.01 -4.46
CA GLY A 12 22.18 2.24 -4.42
C GLY A 12 21.77 2.51 -2.98
N GLY A 13 21.61 3.78 -2.60
CA GLY A 13 21.17 4.16 -1.26
C GLY A 13 19.82 3.53 -0.86
N PRO A 14 19.33 3.78 0.36
CA PRO A 14 18.12 3.17 0.90
C PRO A 14 16.88 3.35 0.01
N ASP A 15 16.88 4.34 -0.86
CA ASP A 15 15.78 4.66 -1.79
C ASP A 15 15.81 3.81 -3.08
N ALA A 16 16.96 3.25 -3.44
CA ALA A 16 17.12 2.49 -4.70
C ALA A 16 16.26 1.21 -4.74
N GLY A 17 15.99 0.61 -3.59
CA GLY A 17 15.10 -0.56 -3.48
C GLY A 17 13.66 -0.21 -3.84
N TYR A 18 13.15 0.91 -3.36
CA TYR A 18 11.79 1.36 -3.67
C TYR A 18 11.63 1.74 -5.14
N GLU A 19 12.65 2.42 -5.71
CA GLU A 19 12.65 2.77 -7.13
C GLU A 19 12.68 1.52 -8.02
N ALA A 20 13.52 0.54 -7.72
CA ALA A 20 13.67 -0.65 -8.54
C ALA A 20 12.47 -1.60 -8.43
N VAL A 21 11.96 -1.83 -7.24
CA VAL A 21 10.92 -2.82 -6.96
C VAL A 21 9.53 -2.20 -7.01
N ASP A 22 9.29 -1.15 -6.22
CA ASP A 22 7.94 -0.61 -6.10
C ASP A 22 7.53 0.25 -7.31
N TYR A 23 8.48 0.96 -7.94
CA TYR A 23 8.15 1.77 -9.11
C TYR A 23 8.33 1.01 -10.42
N ARG A 24 9.56 0.58 -10.75
CA ARG A 24 9.87 0.03 -12.07
C ARG A 24 9.12 -1.26 -12.38
N LEU A 25 9.05 -2.21 -11.43
CA LEU A 25 8.29 -3.44 -11.66
C LEU A 25 6.79 -3.17 -11.81
N THR A 26 6.23 -2.25 -11.02
CA THR A 26 4.82 -1.88 -11.15
C THR A 26 4.55 -1.16 -12.48
N ALA A 27 5.42 -0.24 -12.91
CA ALA A 27 5.28 0.42 -14.20
C ALA A 27 5.39 -0.57 -15.38
N THR A 28 6.28 -1.56 -15.28
CA THR A 28 6.42 -2.63 -16.28
C THR A 28 5.15 -3.49 -16.34
N LEU A 29 4.61 -3.88 -15.19
CA LEU A 29 3.37 -4.65 -15.12
C LEU A 29 2.18 -3.85 -15.69
N TYR A 30 2.10 -2.55 -15.36
CA TYR A 30 1.08 -1.67 -15.90
C TYR A 30 1.17 -1.57 -17.44
N ALA A 31 2.38 -1.35 -17.97
CA ALA A 31 2.61 -1.29 -19.42
C ALA A 31 2.20 -2.59 -20.13
N ALA A 32 2.51 -3.75 -19.53
CA ALA A 32 2.06 -5.03 -20.05
C ALA A 32 0.54 -5.16 -20.03
N ALA A 33 -0.13 -4.69 -18.97
CA ALA A 33 -1.57 -4.75 -18.83
C ALA A 33 -2.32 -3.87 -19.85
N VAL A 34 -1.73 -2.73 -20.26
CA VAL A 34 -2.31 -1.85 -21.30
C VAL A 34 -2.51 -2.58 -22.63
N GLY A 35 -1.64 -3.53 -22.97
CA GLY A 35 -1.76 -4.32 -24.21
C GLY A 35 -2.78 -5.45 -24.17
N VAL A 36 -3.48 -5.68 -23.07
CA VAL A 36 -4.42 -6.79 -22.90
C VAL A 36 -5.83 -6.40 -23.36
N THR A 37 -6.49 -7.30 -24.08
CA THR A 37 -7.87 -7.10 -24.55
C THR A 37 -8.77 -8.26 -24.08
N PRO A 38 -9.89 -8.01 -23.37
CA PRO A 38 -10.33 -6.69 -22.89
C PRO A 38 -9.39 -6.12 -21.82
N PRO A 39 -9.35 -4.76 -21.68
CA PRO A 39 -8.42 -4.14 -20.74
C PRO A 39 -8.77 -4.52 -19.29
N PRO A 40 -7.81 -5.02 -18.52
CA PRO A 40 -8.04 -5.39 -17.12
C PRO A 40 -8.12 -4.15 -16.24
N ARG A 41 -8.88 -4.24 -15.13
CA ARG A 41 -8.80 -3.23 -14.08
C ARG A 41 -7.54 -3.45 -13.23
N PHE A 42 -6.71 -2.42 -13.11
CA PHE A 42 -5.48 -2.47 -12.33
C PHE A 42 -5.75 -2.07 -10.87
N ILE A 43 -5.59 -3.01 -9.94
CA ILE A 43 -5.77 -2.75 -8.51
C ILE A 43 -4.40 -2.58 -7.87
N TYR A 44 -4.14 -1.40 -7.33
CA TYR A 44 -2.86 -1.05 -6.74
C TYR A 44 -2.94 -0.87 -5.24
N LEU A 45 -2.16 -1.69 -4.52
CA LEU A 45 -2.00 -1.55 -3.07
C LEU A 45 -0.95 -0.46 -2.79
N SER A 46 -1.43 0.74 -2.54
CA SER A 46 -0.64 1.91 -2.19
C SER A 46 -0.41 2.02 -0.68
N SER A 47 -0.36 3.20 -0.14
CA SER A 47 -0.19 3.48 1.28
C SER A 47 -0.90 4.77 1.68
N LEU A 48 -1.39 4.83 2.91
CA LEU A 48 -1.85 6.07 3.50
C LEU A 48 -0.71 7.11 3.46
N GLY A 49 -1.01 8.33 2.99
CA GLY A 49 -0.03 9.40 2.86
C GLY A 49 0.83 9.36 1.59
N ALA A 50 0.57 8.43 0.64
CA ALA A 50 1.24 8.40 -0.65
C ALA A 50 1.01 9.72 -1.40
N ARG A 51 2.11 10.38 -1.83
CA ARG A 51 2.13 11.61 -2.62
C ARG A 51 3.53 11.86 -3.17
N GLU A 52 3.63 12.57 -4.28
CA GLU A 52 4.89 12.75 -5.02
C GLU A 52 5.83 13.77 -4.37
N ASP A 53 5.30 14.75 -3.66
CA ASP A 53 6.02 15.86 -3.03
C ASP A 53 6.54 15.58 -1.62
N THR A 54 6.44 14.34 -1.14
CA THR A 54 6.91 13.96 0.20
C THR A 54 8.42 13.69 0.24
N ARG A 55 9.06 13.98 1.39
CA ARG A 55 10.45 13.61 1.65
C ARG A 55 10.65 12.11 1.91
N ASN A 56 9.59 11.41 2.29
CA ASN A 56 9.63 9.97 2.51
C ASN A 56 9.70 9.23 1.16
N ALA A 57 10.81 8.57 0.87
CA ALA A 57 11.05 7.90 -0.41
C ALA A 57 10.01 6.83 -0.73
N TYR A 58 9.60 6.02 0.25
CA TYR A 58 8.56 5.01 0.07
C TYR A 58 7.23 5.65 -0.37
N LEU A 59 6.75 6.67 0.36
CA LEU A 59 5.49 7.33 0.05
C LEU A 59 5.55 8.11 -1.26
N ARG A 60 6.72 8.66 -1.59
CA ARG A 60 6.96 9.35 -2.87
C ARG A 60 6.85 8.39 -4.05
N VAL A 61 7.47 7.23 -3.95
CA VAL A 61 7.38 6.19 -4.99
C VAL A 61 5.94 5.72 -5.16
N ARG A 62 5.22 5.49 -4.05
CA ARG A 62 3.80 5.14 -4.09
C ARG A 62 2.96 6.22 -4.79
N GLY A 63 3.20 7.49 -4.48
CA GLY A 63 2.53 8.63 -5.14
C GLY A 63 2.78 8.68 -6.64
N ARG A 64 4.02 8.46 -7.10
CA ARG A 64 4.37 8.39 -8.52
C ARG A 64 3.67 7.24 -9.25
N VAL A 65 3.53 6.08 -8.64
CA VAL A 65 2.76 4.97 -9.23
C VAL A 65 1.28 5.35 -9.32
N GLU A 66 0.71 5.95 -8.28
CA GLU A 66 -0.67 6.42 -8.34
C GLU A 66 -0.90 7.45 -9.47
N HIS A 67 0.09 8.31 -9.73
CA HIS A 67 0.05 9.25 -10.85
C HIS A 67 -0.04 8.52 -12.19
N ILE A 68 0.85 7.53 -12.44
CA ILE A 68 0.80 6.71 -13.65
C ILE A 68 -0.58 6.08 -13.86
N LEU A 69 -1.21 5.59 -12.78
CA LEU A 69 -2.51 4.95 -12.87
C LEU A 69 -3.63 5.94 -13.23
N ARG A 70 -3.56 7.18 -12.70
CA ARG A 70 -4.58 8.21 -12.96
C ARG A 70 -4.48 8.77 -14.38
N GLU A 71 -3.24 8.99 -14.85
CA GLU A 71 -3.00 9.53 -16.19
C GLU A 71 -3.06 8.47 -17.29
N GLY A 72 -3.02 7.21 -16.92
CA GLY A 72 -3.01 6.10 -17.86
C GLY A 72 -4.40 5.68 -18.34
N GLY A 73 -4.44 4.81 -19.36
CA GLY A 73 -5.67 4.40 -20.04
C GLY A 73 -6.40 3.19 -19.42
N LEU A 74 -5.88 2.54 -18.38
CA LEU A 74 -6.55 1.40 -17.77
C LEU A 74 -7.55 1.82 -16.69
N PRO A 75 -8.68 1.15 -16.56
CA PRO A 75 -9.49 1.22 -15.35
C PRO A 75 -8.63 0.84 -14.15
N PHE A 76 -8.65 1.64 -13.09
CA PHE A 76 -7.83 1.39 -11.91
C PHE A 76 -8.64 1.47 -10.61
N THR A 77 -8.10 0.90 -9.55
CA THR A 77 -8.51 1.16 -8.17
C THR A 77 -7.27 1.25 -7.30
N ILE A 78 -7.10 2.36 -6.60
CA ILE A 78 -5.98 2.59 -5.68
C ILE A 78 -6.47 2.29 -4.27
N VAL A 79 -5.79 1.39 -3.56
CA VAL A 79 -6.12 1.01 -2.19
C VAL A 79 -5.04 1.57 -1.27
N ARG A 80 -5.44 2.43 -0.31
CA ARG A 80 -4.55 3.05 0.67
C ARG A 80 -4.80 2.51 2.07
N PRO A 81 -4.23 1.34 2.43
CA PRO A 81 -4.35 0.84 3.79
C PRO A 81 -3.62 1.76 4.77
N SER A 82 -4.02 1.70 6.03
CA SER A 82 -3.27 2.20 7.16
C SER A 82 -2.12 1.24 7.52
N PHE A 83 -1.64 1.28 8.75
CA PHE A 83 -0.63 0.33 9.21
C PHE A 83 -1.14 -1.11 9.17
N ILE A 84 -0.39 -1.97 8.49
CA ILE A 84 -0.69 -3.40 8.40
C ILE A 84 -0.01 -4.09 9.58
N THR A 85 -0.81 -4.68 10.47
CA THR A 85 -0.33 -5.51 11.58
C THR A 85 -0.57 -6.98 11.26
N GLY A 86 0.38 -7.84 11.60
CA GLY A 86 0.23 -9.29 11.42
C GLY A 86 1.20 -10.05 12.30
N SER A 87 0.72 -11.13 12.90
CA SER A 87 1.52 -12.09 13.68
C SER A 87 2.50 -12.89 12.79
N ASP A 88 2.28 -12.90 11.48
CA ASP A 88 3.04 -13.69 10.49
C ASP A 88 4.31 -13.01 9.96
N ARG A 89 4.65 -11.80 10.40
CA ARG A 89 5.95 -11.21 10.06
C ARG A 89 7.03 -11.82 10.95
N ALA A 90 7.77 -12.80 10.40
CA ALA A 90 8.92 -13.43 11.05
C ALA A 90 10.06 -12.45 11.41
N GLU A 91 10.02 -11.22 10.93
CA GLU A 91 10.94 -10.12 11.24
C GLU A 91 10.18 -8.90 11.76
N ALA A 92 9.66 -9.00 12.98
CA ALA A 92 9.16 -7.83 13.68
C ALA A 92 10.34 -6.98 14.19
N ARG A 93 10.61 -5.86 13.54
CA ARG A 93 11.51 -4.84 14.07
C ARG A 93 10.89 -4.28 15.34
N PRO A 94 11.55 -4.40 16.51
CA PRO A 94 10.94 -4.02 17.79
C PRO A 94 10.45 -2.56 17.84
N GLY A 95 11.11 -1.64 17.10
CA GLY A 95 10.69 -0.25 17.01
C GLY A 95 9.36 -0.01 16.26
N GLU A 96 9.03 -0.82 15.26
CA GLU A 96 7.75 -0.70 14.54
C GLU A 96 6.55 -1.14 15.38
N ARG A 97 6.73 -2.14 16.23
CA ARG A 97 5.69 -2.59 17.18
C ARG A 97 5.38 -1.52 18.22
N ILE A 98 6.42 -0.88 18.78
CA ILE A 98 6.26 0.18 19.78
C ILE A 98 5.56 1.39 19.12
N ALA A 99 5.97 1.79 17.91
CA ALA A 99 5.35 2.90 17.20
C ALA A 99 3.88 2.62 16.85
N ALA A 100 3.55 1.42 16.40
CA ALA A 100 2.16 1.02 16.11
C ALA A 100 1.31 1.00 17.40
N THR A 101 1.82 0.45 18.51
CA THR A 101 1.10 0.39 19.78
C THR A 101 0.88 1.78 20.39
N LEU A 102 1.89 2.67 20.29
CA LEU A 102 1.75 4.05 20.75
C LEU A 102 0.74 4.84 19.92
N LEU A 103 0.77 4.65 18.59
CA LEU A 103 -0.20 5.28 17.69
C LEU A 103 -1.61 4.79 17.96
N ASP A 104 -1.82 3.48 18.13
CA ASP A 104 -3.12 2.90 18.47
C ASP A 104 -3.63 3.43 19.83
N GLY A 105 -2.73 3.62 20.81
CA GLY A 105 -3.05 4.23 22.10
C GLY A 105 -3.48 5.70 21.97
N VAL A 106 -2.76 6.50 21.19
CA VAL A 106 -3.13 7.90 20.92
C VAL A 106 -4.45 8.00 20.15
N LEU A 107 -4.68 7.11 19.19
CA LEU A 107 -5.92 7.05 18.42
C LEU A 107 -7.12 6.57 19.26
N ALA A 108 -6.91 5.67 20.22
CA ALA A 108 -7.95 5.28 21.19
C ALA A 108 -8.37 6.47 22.06
N LEU A 109 -7.39 7.28 22.51
CA LEU A 109 -7.66 8.49 23.26
C LEU A 109 -8.40 9.55 22.41
N ALA A 110 -7.99 9.73 21.14
CA ALA A 110 -8.69 10.60 20.20
C ALA A 110 -10.14 10.14 19.94
N GLY A 111 -10.39 8.85 19.94
CA GLY A 111 -11.75 8.29 19.84
C GLY A 111 -12.64 8.63 21.04
N ALA A 112 -12.07 8.70 22.25
CA ALA A 112 -12.78 9.07 23.46
C ALA A 112 -13.23 10.53 23.49
N VAL A 113 -12.56 11.43 22.72
CA VAL A 113 -12.92 12.85 22.58
C VAL A 113 -13.71 13.17 21.29
N GLY A 114 -14.36 12.19 20.68
CA GLY A 114 -15.27 12.42 19.53
C GLY A 114 -14.60 12.41 18.15
N LEU A 115 -13.31 12.12 18.05
CA LEU A 115 -12.56 12.03 16.79
C LEU A 115 -12.57 10.59 16.20
N SER A 116 -13.72 9.94 16.22
CA SER A 116 -13.89 8.54 15.78
C SER A 116 -13.40 8.31 14.35
N ARG A 117 -13.72 9.23 13.42
CA ARG A 117 -13.27 9.13 12.00
C ARG A 117 -11.75 9.15 11.86
N LEU A 118 -11.06 9.95 12.67
CA LEU A 118 -9.60 10.01 12.65
C LEU A 118 -9.01 8.69 13.19
N ARG A 119 -9.57 8.16 14.28
CA ARG A 119 -9.21 6.86 14.84
C ARG A 119 -9.38 5.76 13.79
N ASP A 120 -10.54 5.67 13.14
CA ASP A 120 -10.86 4.59 12.22
C ASP A 120 -10.01 4.64 10.95
N ARG A 121 -9.66 5.85 10.48
CA ARG A 121 -8.76 6.05 9.35
C ARG A 121 -7.33 5.56 9.60
N HIS A 122 -6.85 5.65 10.84
CA HIS A 122 -5.46 5.30 11.19
C HIS A 122 -5.34 3.98 11.94
N ARG A 123 -6.47 3.36 12.31
CA ARG A 123 -6.47 2.05 12.96
C ARG A 123 -5.75 1.03 12.08
N SER A 124 -4.87 0.25 12.69
CA SER A 124 -4.16 -0.84 12.00
C SER A 124 -5.14 -1.86 11.43
N ILE A 125 -4.80 -2.42 10.28
CA ILE A 125 -5.54 -3.48 9.60
C ILE A 125 -4.71 -4.76 9.62
N THR A 126 -5.32 -5.89 9.90
CA THR A 126 -4.63 -7.18 9.82
C THR A 126 -4.45 -7.63 8.37
N GLY A 127 -3.49 -8.53 8.12
CA GLY A 127 -3.31 -9.11 6.79
C GLY A 127 -4.56 -9.80 6.25
N ALA A 128 -5.31 -10.49 7.13
CA ALA A 128 -6.56 -11.16 6.77
C ALA A 128 -7.67 -10.18 6.37
N GLU A 129 -7.86 -9.10 7.15
CA GLU A 129 -8.82 -8.04 6.84
C GLU A 129 -8.45 -7.34 5.52
N LEU A 130 -7.16 -7.05 5.31
CA LEU A 130 -6.67 -6.46 4.07
C LEU A 130 -6.95 -7.38 2.87
N ALA A 131 -6.66 -8.68 2.99
CA ALA A 131 -6.90 -9.64 1.92
C ALA A 131 -8.39 -9.73 1.57
N ALA A 132 -9.26 -9.84 2.58
CA ALA A 132 -10.70 -9.86 2.39
C ALA A 132 -11.20 -8.56 1.74
N GLY A 133 -10.69 -7.40 2.18
CA GLY A 133 -10.98 -6.09 1.60
C GLY A 133 -10.57 -6.00 0.13
N LEU A 134 -9.37 -6.45 -0.23
CA LEU A 134 -8.89 -6.48 -1.61
C LEU A 134 -9.75 -7.35 -2.53
N VAL A 135 -10.21 -8.51 -2.04
CA VAL A 135 -11.12 -9.38 -2.81
C VAL A 135 -12.48 -8.68 -3.05
N ARG A 136 -13.04 -7.99 -2.03
CA ARG A 136 -14.27 -7.20 -2.23
C ARG A 136 -14.06 -6.09 -3.26
N VAL A 137 -12.97 -5.32 -3.13
CA VAL A 137 -12.60 -4.26 -4.09
C VAL A 137 -12.46 -4.82 -5.51
N ALA A 138 -11.84 -5.98 -5.67
CA ALA A 138 -11.66 -6.61 -6.97
C ALA A 138 -12.97 -7.01 -7.64
N ARG A 139 -13.98 -7.39 -6.86
CA ARG A 139 -15.30 -7.83 -7.33
C ARG A 139 -16.26 -6.68 -7.58
N ASP A 140 -16.01 -5.50 -7.02
CA ASP A 140 -16.90 -4.35 -7.15
C ASP A 140 -16.48 -3.45 -8.34
N PRO A 141 -17.22 -3.48 -9.47
CA PRO A 141 -16.89 -2.67 -10.64
C PRO A 141 -17.11 -1.17 -10.40
N THR A 142 -17.91 -0.77 -9.42
CA THR A 142 -18.21 0.65 -9.13
C THR A 142 -17.00 1.39 -8.55
N LEU A 143 -16.00 0.64 -8.07
CA LEU A 143 -14.76 1.20 -7.55
C LEU A 143 -13.70 1.47 -8.63
N ALA A 144 -14.04 1.34 -9.91
CA ALA A 144 -13.15 1.77 -10.99
C ALA A 144 -12.96 3.29 -10.96
N GLY A 145 -11.71 3.75 -11.06
CA GLY A 145 -11.32 5.17 -10.93
C GLY A 145 -11.27 5.69 -9.49
N CYS A 146 -11.52 4.83 -8.49
CA CYS A 146 -11.61 5.25 -7.09
C CYS A 146 -10.31 5.03 -6.31
N VAL A 147 -10.18 5.83 -5.23
CA VAL A 147 -9.18 5.61 -4.16
C VAL A 147 -9.93 5.10 -2.93
N VAL A 148 -9.63 3.89 -2.51
CA VAL A 148 -10.26 3.20 -1.37
C VAL A 148 -9.39 3.36 -0.14
N SER A 149 -9.95 3.87 0.94
CA SER A 149 -9.27 4.06 2.23
C SER A 149 -9.33 2.82 3.12
N ALA A 150 -8.54 2.82 4.20
CA ALA A 150 -8.54 1.74 5.19
C ALA A 150 -9.93 1.49 5.82
N GLU A 151 -10.76 2.51 5.98
CA GLU A 151 -12.12 2.40 6.52
C GLU A 151 -13.02 1.53 5.61
N GLN A 152 -12.89 1.71 4.31
CA GLN A 152 -13.68 1.02 3.29
C GLN A 152 -13.22 -0.43 3.05
N LEU A 153 -12.06 -0.81 3.59
CA LEU A 153 -11.53 -2.17 3.50
C LEU A 153 -12.05 -3.11 4.60
N ARG A 154 -12.77 -2.60 5.60
CA ARG A 154 -13.31 -3.38 6.73
C ARG A 154 -14.73 -3.86 6.54
#